data_86a2a71b486e7560a5c31b64e99314bb
#
_entry.id   86a2a71b486e7560a5c31b64e99314bb
#
_cell.length_a   1.000
_cell.length_b   1.000
_cell.length_c   1.000
_cell.angle_alpha   90.00
_cell.angle_beta   90.00
_cell.angle_gamma   90.00
#
_symmetry.space_group_name_H-M   'P 1'
#
loop_
_entity.id
_entity.type
_entity.pdbx_description
1 polymer ?
#
loop_
_entity_poly.entity_id
_entity_poly.type
_entity_poly.pdbx_seq_one_letter_code
_entity_poly.pdbx_strand_id
1 'polypeptide(L)'
;AIDLASGQVRWKIPLGQIKRAGVTIPQGVQWGSPNVGGPITTASGLTFIAATMDAKLRAIETTTGRELWSANLPVPGMAVPMTYQTGGKQFVVIAAGGNAQVGTALGDYLIAYALPD
;
A
#
# COMPACT_ATOMS: atom_id res chain seq x y z
N ALA A 1 -2.65 8.87 -10.36
CA ALA A 1 -4.09 8.86 -10.64
C ALA A 1 -4.38 9.54 -11.98
N ILE A 2 -5.34 9.01 -12.66
CA ILE A 2 -5.82 9.53 -13.96
C ILE A 2 -7.31 9.86 -13.82
N ASP A 3 -7.69 11.02 -14.29
CA ASP A 3 -9.10 11.40 -14.40
C ASP A 3 -9.70 10.68 -15.61
N LEU A 4 -10.67 9.81 -15.39
CA LEU A 4 -11.27 9.01 -16.46
C LEU A 4 -12.14 9.81 -17.43
N ALA A 5 -12.68 10.94 -17.01
CA ALA A 5 -13.51 11.78 -17.87
C ALA A 5 -12.67 12.62 -18.86
N SER A 6 -11.53 13.13 -18.39
CA SER A 6 -10.63 13.97 -19.19
C SER A 6 -9.42 13.24 -19.75
N GLY A 7 -9.09 12.05 -19.22
CA GLY A 7 -7.87 11.31 -19.53
C GLY A 7 -6.58 11.94 -18.98
N GLN A 8 -6.69 13.01 -18.20
CA GLN A 8 -5.52 13.72 -17.68
C GLN A 8 -4.96 13.08 -16.40
N VAL A 9 -3.64 13.13 -16.27
CA VAL A 9 -2.97 12.74 -15.03
C VAL A 9 -3.21 13.78 -13.96
N ARG A 10 -3.91 13.42 -12.89
CA ARG A 10 -4.15 14.30 -11.73
C ARG A 10 -2.92 14.43 -10.85
N TRP A 11 -2.28 13.30 -10.57
CA TRP A 11 -1.03 13.25 -9.80
C TRP A 11 -0.26 11.97 -10.10
N LYS A 12 1.04 12.02 -9.84
CA LYS A 12 1.97 10.90 -9.96
C LYS A 12 2.96 10.96 -8.79
N ILE A 13 3.13 9.85 -8.09
CA ILE A 13 4.06 9.72 -6.97
C ILE A 13 4.92 8.47 -7.15
N PRO A 14 6.20 8.48 -6.71
CA PRO A 14 6.96 7.25 -6.52
C PRO A 14 6.32 6.47 -5.37
N LEU A 15 6.00 5.19 -5.59
CA LEU A 15 5.40 4.36 -4.56
C LEU A 15 6.42 3.38 -3.99
N GLY A 16 6.64 3.48 -2.67
CA GLY A 16 7.53 2.60 -1.92
C GLY A 16 9.01 2.79 -2.22
N GLN A 17 9.79 1.84 -1.73
CA GLN A 17 11.24 1.78 -1.92
C GLN A 17 11.68 0.34 -2.13
N ILE A 18 12.75 0.14 -2.89
CA ILE A 18 13.38 -1.16 -3.05
C ILE A 18 14.15 -1.48 -1.78
N LYS A 19 13.85 -2.63 -1.15
CA LYS A 19 14.64 -3.21 -0.07
C LYS A 19 15.23 -4.53 -0.52
N ARG A 20 16.55 -4.68 -0.39
CA ARG A 20 17.26 -5.95 -0.57
C ARG A 20 18.12 -6.23 0.65
N ALA A 21 18.01 -7.43 1.22
CA ALA A 21 18.74 -7.85 2.42
C ALA A 21 18.67 -6.80 3.56
N GLY A 22 17.50 -6.18 3.77
CA GLY A 22 17.29 -5.16 4.80
C GLY A 22 17.80 -3.75 4.44
N VAL A 23 18.47 -3.58 3.29
CA VAL A 23 19.01 -2.28 2.86
C VAL A 23 18.08 -1.63 1.85
N THR A 24 17.75 -0.35 2.08
CA THR A 24 16.98 0.48 1.13
C THR A 24 17.90 0.95 0.00
N ILE A 25 17.47 0.77 -1.26
CA ILE A 25 18.25 1.13 -2.44
C ILE A 25 17.41 2.02 -3.37
N PRO A 26 17.92 3.18 -3.84
CA PRO A 26 19.09 3.90 -3.34
C PRO A 26 18.81 4.54 -1.96
N GLN A 27 19.86 4.74 -1.21
CA GLN A 27 19.74 5.43 0.08
C GLN A 27 19.41 6.91 -0.14
N GLY A 28 18.44 7.43 0.65
CA GLY A 28 18.10 8.86 0.66
C GLY A 28 17.29 9.37 -0.53
N VAL A 29 16.94 8.53 -1.50
CA VAL A 29 16.13 8.93 -2.67
C VAL A 29 14.91 8.00 -2.81
N GLN A 30 13.73 8.58 -2.95
CA GLN A 30 12.50 7.83 -3.14
C GLN A 30 12.24 7.57 -4.64
N TRP A 31 12.67 6.42 -5.14
CA TRP A 31 12.53 6.06 -6.55
C TRP A 31 11.29 5.23 -6.86
N GLY A 32 10.60 4.76 -5.83
CA GLY A 32 9.56 3.74 -5.98
C GLY A 32 10.13 2.32 -5.90
N SER A 33 9.25 1.35 -6.00
CA SER A 33 9.62 -0.07 -6.04
C SER A 33 8.80 -0.80 -7.11
N PRO A 34 9.24 -1.99 -7.55
CA PRO A 34 8.32 -2.89 -8.24
C PRO A 34 7.06 -3.09 -7.42
N ASN A 35 5.90 -2.96 -8.07
CA ASN A 35 4.60 -3.09 -7.42
C ASN A 35 3.93 -4.38 -7.88
N VAL A 36 3.54 -5.22 -6.93
CA VAL A 36 2.73 -6.42 -7.17
C VAL A 36 1.52 -6.35 -6.26
N GLY A 37 0.33 -6.39 -6.84
CA GLY A 37 -0.93 -6.16 -6.16
C GLY A 37 -1.64 -4.92 -6.70
N GLY A 38 -2.62 -4.42 -5.97
CA GLY A 38 -3.41 -3.26 -6.38
C GLY A 38 -3.93 -2.45 -5.20
N PRO A 39 -4.47 -1.27 -5.47
CA PRO A 39 -5.14 -0.45 -4.48
C PRO A 39 -6.62 -0.80 -4.33
N ILE A 40 -7.21 -0.36 -3.21
CA ILE A 40 -8.65 -0.16 -3.08
C ILE A 40 -8.91 1.31 -2.76
N THR A 41 -10.04 1.83 -3.23
CA THR A 41 -10.47 3.20 -2.94
C THR A 41 -11.80 3.18 -2.21
N THR A 42 -11.91 3.94 -1.13
CA THR A 42 -13.12 4.07 -0.33
C THR A 42 -13.94 5.29 -0.78
N ALA A 43 -15.24 5.28 -0.49
CA ALA A 43 -16.12 6.41 -0.77
C ALA A 43 -15.71 7.71 -0.03
N SER A 44 -14.99 7.58 1.08
CA SER A 44 -14.44 8.71 1.85
C SER A 44 -13.20 9.35 1.22
N GLY A 45 -12.75 8.89 0.05
CA GLY A 45 -11.61 9.48 -0.66
C GLY A 45 -10.25 8.99 -0.21
N LEU A 46 -10.18 7.81 0.42
CA LEU A 46 -8.92 7.17 0.78
C LEU A 46 -8.59 6.02 -0.18
N THR A 47 -7.36 5.97 -0.63
CA THR A 47 -6.81 4.85 -1.39
C THR A 47 -5.82 4.09 -0.51
N PHE A 48 -6.11 2.81 -0.25
CA PHE A 48 -5.21 1.92 0.48
C PHE A 48 -4.41 1.07 -0.49
N ILE A 49 -3.11 0.99 -0.27
CA ILE A 49 -2.19 0.20 -1.10
C ILE A 49 -0.99 -0.29 -0.26
N ALA A 50 -0.62 -1.54 -0.47
CA ALA A 50 0.66 -2.09 0.02
C ALA A 50 1.62 -2.31 -1.17
N ALA A 51 1.52 -3.39 -1.88
CA ALA A 51 2.11 -3.65 -3.21
C ALA A 51 3.62 -3.42 -3.37
N THR A 52 4.34 -2.96 -2.35
CA THR A 52 5.72 -2.49 -2.43
C THR A 52 6.68 -3.34 -1.63
N MET A 53 7.98 -3.34 -2.00
CA MET A 53 9.01 -4.15 -1.33
C MET A 53 9.39 -3.64 0.06
N ASP A 54 9.00 -2.44 0.44
CA ASP A 54 9.33 -1.83 1.74
C ASP A 54 8.42 -2.25 2.90
N ALA A 55 7.53 -3.22 2.65
CA ALA A 55 6.63 -3.81 3.64
C ALA A 55 5.78 -2.77 4.39
N LYS A 56 5.11 -1.88 3.65
CA LYS A 56 4.19 -0.90 4.22
C LYS A 56 2.80 -1.00 3.60
N LEU A 57 1.77 -0.90 4.44
CA LEU A 57 0.42 -0.53 4.01
C LEU A 57 0.28 0.99 4.15
N ARG A 58 -0.25 1.65 3.12
CA ARG A 58 -0.41 3.10 3.05
C ARG A 58 -1.86 3.49 2.83
N ALA A 59 -2.27 4.59 3.45
CA ALA A 59 -3.49 5.32 3.12
C ALA A 59 -3.10 6.63 2.43
N ILE A 60 -3.58 6.81 1.21
CA ILE A 60 -3.29 7.95 0.34
C ILE A 60 -4.59 8.71 0.09
N GLU A 61 -4.55 10.03 0.19
CA GLU A 61 -5.65 10.87 -0.24
C GLU A 61 -5.85 10.76 -1.75
N THR A 62 -7.01 10.27 -2.17
CA THR A 62 -7.26 9.93 -3.58
C THR A 62 -7.19 11.15 -4.51
N THR A 63 -7.54 12.34 -4.01
CA THR A 63 -7.57 13.56 -4.81
C THR A 63 -6.19 14.16 -5.07
N THR A 64 -5.26 14.05 -4.11
CA THR A 64 -3.97 14.73 -4.15
C THR A 64 -2.76 13.81 -4.30
N GLY A 65 -2.92 12.52 -3.96
CA GLY A 65 -1.80 11.57 -3.88
C GLY A 65 -0.95 11.71 -2.61
N ARG A 66 -1.38 12.53 -1.64
CA ARG A 66 -0.67 12.69 -0.37
C ARG A 66 -0.83 11.45 0.51
N GLU A 67 0.28 10.91 1.01
CA GLU A 67 0.25 9.86 2.02
C GLU A 67 -0.22 10.47 3.35
N LEU A 68 -1.33 9.94 3.90
CA LEU A 68 -1.92 10.39 5.16
C LEU A 68 -1.53 9.51 6.32
N TRP A 69 -1.29 8.24 6.06
CA TRP A 69 -0.93 7.24 7.06
C TRP A 69 -0.19 6.08 6.44
N SER A 70 0.69 5.46 7.20
CA SER A 70 1.29 4.18 6.84
C SER A 70 1.57 3.32 8.07
N ALA A 71 1.53 1.99 7.88
CA ALA A 71 1.90 1.00 8.87
C ALA A 71 2.94 0.03 8.29
N ASN A 72 3.90 -0.37 9.13
CA ASN A 72 4.84 -1.42 8.77
C ASN A 72 4.16 -2.79 8.84
N LEU A 73 4.42 -3.62 7.84
CA LEU A 73 4.02 -5.01 7.80
C LEU A 73 5.22 -5.90 8.13
N PRO A 74 5.02 -7.10 8.71
CA PRO A 74 6.12 -8.03 9.00
C PRO A 74 6.85 -8.50 7.73
N VAL A 75 6.12 -8.65 6.62
CA VAL A 75 6.64 -8.89 5.27
C VAL A 75 5.81 -8.09 4.26
N PRO A 76 6.28 -7.90 3.02
CA PRO A 76 5.53 -7.12 2.04
C PRO A 76 4.12 -7.65 1.76
N GLY A 77 3.15 -6.76 1.72
CA GLY A 77 1.76 -7.05 1.36
C GLY A 77 1.56 -6.97 -0.14
N MET A 78 1.93 -8.02 -0.86
CA MET A 78 1.83 -8.10 -2.33
C MET A 78 0.45 -8.55 -2.80
N ALA A 79 -0.59 -8.14 -2.11
CA ALA A 79 -1.99 -8.45 -2.40
C ALA A 79 -2.80 -7.15 -2.53
N VAL A 80 -4.03 -7.26 -3.01
CA VAL A 80 -4.98 -6.15 -2.97
C VAL A 80 -5.60 -6.11 -1.57
N PRO A 81 -5.58 -4.97 -0.87
CA PRO A 81 -6.32 -4.83 0.39
C PRO A 81 -7.82 -5.02 0.19
N MET A 82 -8.54 -5.30 1.26
CA MET A 82 -10.01 -5.28 1.29
C MET A 82 -10.50 -4.47 2.49
N THR A 83 -11.74 -4.00 2.43
CA THR A 83 -12.42 -3.39 3.58
C THR A 83 -13.71 -4.14 3.90
N TYR A 84 -14.05 -4.18 5.19
CA TYR A 84 -15.35 -4.65 5.66
C TYR A 84 -15.77 -3.85 6.90
N GLN A 85 -17.03 -3.93 7.24
CA GLN A 85 -17.58 -3.30 8.45
C GLN A 85 -18.28 -4.34 9.31
N THR A 86 -18.02 -4.29 10.60
CA THR A 86 -18.73 -5.09 11.60
C THR A 86 -18.82 -4.32 12.90
N GLY A 87 -19.94 -4.47 13.63
CA GLY A 87 -20.18 -3.75 14.88
C GLY A 87 -20.08 -2.23 14.77
N GLY A 88 -20.41 -1.64 13.62
CA GLY A 88 -20.28 -0.20 13.36
C GLY A 88 -18.85 0.28 13.09
N LYS A 89 -17.84 -0.60 13.12
CA LYS A 89 -16.42 -0.29 12.91
C LYS A 89 -15.94 -0.80 11.56
N GLN A 90 -15.26 0.05 10.80
CA GLN A 90 -14.66 -0.31 9.52
C GLN A 90 -13.23 -0.82 9.73
N PHE A 91 -12.90 -1.87 8.99
CA PHE A 91 -11.58 -2.49 8.97
C PHE A 91 -10.98 -2.45 7.57
N VAL A 92 -9.66 -2.30 7.49
CA VAL A 92 -8.86 -2.51 6.30
C VAL A 92 -7.98 -3.73 6.52
N VAL A 93 -8.03 -4.69 5.61
CA VAL A 93 -7.33 -5.97 5.74
C VAL A 93 -6.36 -6.15 4.60
N ILE A 94 -5.18 -6.68 4.90
CA ILE A 94 -4.16 -7.03 3.92
C ILE A 94 -3.53 -8.39 4.22
N ALA A 95 -3.37 -9.21 3.20
CA ALA A 95 -2.52 -10.40 3.27
C ALA A 95 -1.06 -9.99 3.03
N ALA A 96 -0.22 -10.20 4.02
CA ALA A 96 1.22 -9.93 3.96
C ALA A 96 1.95 -11.26 3.82
N GLY A 97 2.15 -11.68 2.57
CA GLY A 97 2.78 -12.95 2.21
C GLY A 97 4.14 -12.80 1.51
N GLY A 98 4.51 -11.59 1.14
CA GLY A 98 5.70 -11.36 0.32
C GLY A 98 5.53 -11.89 -1.12
N ASN A 99 6.62 -11.93 -1.87
CA ASN A 99 6.66 -12.48 -3.22
C ASN A 99 8.07 -12.95 -3.59
N ALA A 100 8.24 -14.25 -3.81
CA ALA A 100 9.53 -14.85 -4.13
C ALA A 100 10.09 -14.37 -5.47
N GLN A 101 9.24 -14.06 -6.47
CA GLN A 101 9.68 -13.64 -7.80
C GLN A 101 10.35 -12.26 -7.79
N VAL A 102 9.94 -11.37 -6.89
CA VAL A 102 10.60 -10.07 -6.70
C VAL A 102 11.62 -10.07 -5.56
N GLY A 103 11.89 -11.25 -4.97
CA GLY A 103 12.94 -11.43 -3.98
C GLY A 103 12.65 -10.81 -2.61
N THR A 104 11.40 -10.77 -2.18
CA THR A 104 11.04 -10.31 -0.84
C THR A 104 11.00 -11.47 0.17
N ALA A 105 11.03 -11.13 1.46
CA ALA A 105 10.73 -12.09 2.52
C ALA A 105 9.31 -12.66 2.33
N LEU A 106 9.12 -13.93 2.66
CA LEU A 106 7.83 -14.62 2.62
C LEU A 106 7.22 -14.69 4.03
N GLY A 107 5.90 -14.77 4.09
CA GLY A 107 5.13 -14.90 5.34
C GLY A 107 3.70 -15.36 5.06
N ASP A 108 2.94 -15.52 6.13
CA ASP A 108 1.57 -16.04 6.13
C ASP A 108 0.62 -15.17 6.98
N TYR A 109 0.86 -13.86 6.99
CA TYR A 109 0.11 -12.93 7.83
C TYR A 109 -1.17 -12.43 7.15
N LEU A 110 -2.24 -12.38 7.93
CA LEU A 110 -3.46 -11.63 7.59
C LEU A 110 -3.64 -10.55 8.67
N ILE A 111 -3.60 -9.28 8.28
CA ILE A 111 -3.56 -8.16 9.21
C ILE A 111 -4.73 -7.23 8.95
N ALA A 112 -5.47 -6.91 10.02
CA ALA A 112 -6.59 -5.96 9.99
C ALA A 112 -6.24 -4.71 10.80
N TYR A 113 -6.55 -3.56 10.23
CA TYR A 113 -6.43 -2.25 10.87
C TYR A 113 -7.80 -1.60 10.98
N ALA A 114 -8.04 -0.90 12.09
CA ALA A 114 -9.21 -0.07 12.30
C ALA A 114 -8.78 1.25 12.93
N LEU A 115 -9.62 2.28 12.80
CA LEU A 115 -9.44 3.49 13.58
C LEU A 115 -9.63 3.19 15.07
N PRO A 116 -8.85 3.82 15.96
CA PRO A 116 -9.09 3.74 17.39
C PRO A 116 -10.48 4.31 17.72
N ASP A 117 -11.00 3.89 18.86
CA ASP A 117 -12.28 4.41 19.39
C ASP A 117 -12.11 5.82 19.90
#